data_c2d3aefd47ad12283a9bf6620d8a96f0
#
_entry.id   c2d3aefd47ad12283a9bf6620d8a96f0
#
_cell.length_a   1.000
_cell.length_b   1.000
_cell.length_c   1.000
_cell.angle_alpha   90.00
_cell.angle_beta   90.00
_cell.angle_gamma   90.00
#
_symmetry.space_group_name_H-M   'P 1'
#
loop_
_entity.id
_entity.type
_entity.pdbx_description
1 polymer ?
#
loop_
_entity_poly.entity_id
_entity_poly.type
_entity_poly.pdbx_seq_one_letter_code
_entity_poly.pdbx_strand_id
1 'polypeptide(L)'
;MLSNNLDFKKLLLVHNRDRRLQSMKKEFSSIPELLAQMESKIKIERDTIEAATHELRTLETLNSTLENEINSISSQISAQKNKQLTVKKNEEYQALEKEISNLLLRQSEIEDQQIEVLVKID
;
A
#
# COMPACT_ATOMS: atom_id res chain seq x y z
N MET A 1 73.66 -15.22 13.03
CA MET A 1 72.42 -16.00 12.77
C MET A 1 71.23 -15.57 13.63
N LEU A 2 71.42 -15.32 14.91
CA LEU A 2 70.36 -14.83 15.78
C LEU A 2 69.83 -13.47 15.39
N SER A 3 70.69 -12.57 14.88
CA SER A 3 70.32 -11.25 14.42
C SER A 3 69.45 -11.29 13.15
N ASN A 4 69.71 -12.24 12.23
CA ASN A 4 68.90 -12.45 11.03
C ASN A 4 67.49 -12.94 11.34
N ASN A 5 67.35 -13.78 12.31
CA ASN A 5 66.02 -14.25 12.76
C ASN A 5 65.22 -13.14 13.43
N LEU A 6 65.90 -12.28 14.18
CA LEU A 6 65.26 -11.13 14.82
C LEU A 6 64.84 -10.08 13.79
N ASP A 7 65.71 -9.78 12.82
CA ASP A 7 65.42 -8.85 11.73
C ASP A 7 64.29 -9.37 10.84
N PHE A 8 64.29 -10.69 10.57
CA PHE A 8 63.19 -11.33 9.82
C PHE A 8 61.86 -11.20 10.54
N LYS A 9 61.83 -11.44 11.87
CA LYS A 9 60.64 -11.30 12.67
C LYS A 9 60.13 -9.87 12.69
N LYS A 10 61.02 -8.87 12.77
CA LYS A 10 60.64 -7.46 12.69
C LYS A 10 60.06 -7.12 11.33
N LEU A 11 60.68 -7.61 10.26
CA LEU A 11 60.22 -7.41 8.89
C LEU A 11 58.81 -8.00 8.69
N LEU A 12 58.61 -9.21 9.18
CA LEU A 12 57.32 -9.90 9.13
C LEU A 12 56.25 -9.12 9.87
N LEU A 13 56.58 -8.58 11.06
CA LEU A 13 55.69 -7.79 11.85
C LEU A 13 55.27 -6.50 11.12
N VAL A 14 56.22 -5.79 10.50
CA VAL A 14 55.96 -4.60 9.73
C VAL A 14 55.07 -4.95 8.52
N HIS A 15 55.35 -6.03 7.83
CA HIS A 15 54.56 -6.49 6.70
C HIS A 15 53.12 -6.80 7.10
N ASN A 16 52.91 -7.46 8.24
CA ASN A 16 51.59 -7.75 8.75
C ASN A 16 50.80 -6.47 9.14
N ARG A 17 51.51 -5.47 9.70
CA ARG A 17 50.93 -4.18 10.03
C ARG A 17 50.53 -3.43 8.77
N ASP A 18 51.35 -3.46 7.72
CA ASP A 18 51.06 -2.82 6.43
C ASP A 18 49.83 -3.45 5.77
N ARG A 19 49.76 -4.78 5.81
CA ARG A 19 48.55 -5.49 5.28
C ARG A 19 47.32 -5.12 6.03
N ARG A 20 47.37 -5.03 7.37
CA ARG A 20 46.26 -4.63 8.23
C ARG A 20 45.85 -3.18 7.91
N LEU A 21 46.81 -2.28 7.77
CA LEU A 21 46.57 -0.88 7.43
C LEU A 21 45.89 -0.74 6.04
N GLN A 22 46.38 -1.46 5.03
CA GLN A 22 45.76 -1.48 3.72
C GLN A 22 44.34 -2.02 3.75
N SER A 23 44.10 -3.08 4.53
CA SER A 23 42.76 -3.65 4.72
C SER A 23 41.82 -2.62 5.36
N MET A 24 42.27 -1.91 6.40
CA MET A 24 41.50 -0.84 7.05
C MET A 24 41.21 0.32 6.11
N LYS A 25 42.19 0.72 5.30
CA LYS A 25 42.00 1.80 4.28
C LYS A 25 40.97 1.40 3.25
N LYS A 26 41.00 0.15 2.81
CA LYS A 26 40.04 -0.40 1.86
C LYS A 26 38.63 -0.43 2.45
N GLU A 27 38.48 -0.89 3.68
CA GLU A 27 37.21 -0.87 4.41
C GLU A 27 36.70 0.56 4.57
N PHE A 28 37.58 1.48 4.98
CA PHE A 28 37.23 2.89 5.16
C PHE A 28 36.77 3.53 3.84
N SER A 29 37.46 3.23 2.73
CA SER A 29 37.09 3.78 1.43
C SER A 29 35.79 3.21 0.89
N SER A 30 35.35 2.05 1.38
CA SER A 30 34.06 1.44 0.99
C SER A 30 32.86 1.97 1.78
N ILE A 31 33.09 2.66 2.91
CA ILE A 31 32.03 3.23 3.74
C ILE A 31 31.12 4.19 2.99
N PRO A 32 31.62 5.17 2.22
CA PRO A 32 30.75 6.07 1.44
C PRO A 32 29.83 5.34 0.47
N GLU A 33 30.32 4.28 -0.17
CA GLU A 33 29.54 3.47 -1.07
C GLU A 33 28.43 2.70 -0.33
N LEU A 34 28.76 2.12 0.81
CA LEU A 34 27.78 1.45 1.68
C LEU A 34 26.70 2.40 2.17
N LEU A 35 27.10 3.62 2.59
CA LEU A 35 26.16 4.66 3.00
C LEU A 35 25.22 5.05 1.87
N ALA A 36 25.77 5.23 0.66
CA ALA A 36 24.97 5.56 -0.52
C ALA A 36 23.95 4.45 -0.83
N GLN A 37 24.37 3.19 -0.72
CA GLN A 37 23.47 2.05 -0.92
C GLN A 37 22.36 2.00 0.13
N MET A 38 22.70 2.26 1.40
CA MET A 38 21.71 2.31 2.50
C MET A 38 20.73 3.46 2.32
N GLU A 39 21.20 4.64 1.92
CA GLU A 39 20.35 5.80 1.64
C GLU A 39 19.39 5.52 0.48
N SER A 40 19.90 4.86 -0.57
CA SER A 40 19.09 4.45 -1.71
C SER A 40 18.01 3.46 -1.31
N LYS A 41 18.33 2.48 -0.47
CA LYS A 41 17.36 1.52 0.08
C LYS A 41 16.28 2.20 0.88
N ILE A 42 16.68 3.12 1.77
CA ILE A 42 15.74 3.87 2.62
C ILE A 42 14.80 4.69 1.74
N LYS A 43 15.31 5.32 0.70
CA LYS A 43 14.50 6.10 -0.24
C LYS A 43 13.47 5.22 -0.94
N ILE A 44 13.89 4.06 -1.44
CA ILE A 44 13.00 3.10 -2.10
C ILE A 44 11.90 2.63 -1.14
N GLU A 45 12.26 2.31 0.09
CA GLU A 45 11.28 1.89 1.11
C GLU A 45 10.30 3.00 1.45
N ARG A 46 10.77 4.25 1.59
CA ARG A 46 9.90 5.41 1.82
C ARG A 46 8.93 5.62 0.67
N ASP A 47 9.43 5.57 -0.57
CA ASP A 47 8.60 5.73 -1.76
C ASP A 47 7.54 4.63 -1.85
N THR A 48 7.92 3.40 -1.49
CA THR A 48 6.98 2.26 -1.45
C THR A 48 5.89 2.48 -0.40
N ILE A 49 6.26 2.96 0.79
CA ILE A 49 5.31 3.25 1.87
C ILE A 49 4.38 4.40 1.48
N GLU A 50 4.90 5.45 0.86
CA GLU A 50 4.09 6.57 0.38
C GLU A 50 3.08 6.12 -0.68
N ALA A 51 3.52 5.31 -1.63
CA ALA A 51 2.64 4.76 -2.68
C ALA A 51 1.55 3.88 -2.06
N ALA A 52 1.90 3.01 -1.13
CA ALA A 52 0.94 2.14 -0.45
C ALA A 52 -0.05 2.95 0.39
N THR A 53 0.42 3.99 1.10
CA THR A 53 -0.43 4.87 1.89
C THR A 53 -1.40 5.64 1.00
N HIS A 54 -0.93 6.13 -0.13
CA HIS A 54 -1.77 6.84 -1.09
C HIS A 54 -2.85 5.92 -1.66
N GLU A 55 -2.47 4.72 -2.05
CA GLU A 55 -3.41 3.72 -2.56
C GLU A 55 -4.47 3.37 -1.51
N LEU A 56 -4.05 3.17 -0.26
CA LEU A 56 -4.97 2.88 0.84
C LEU A 56 -5.99 4.01 1.03
N ARG A 57 -5.53 5.27 1.02
CA ARG A 57 -6.43 6.43 1.14
C ARG A 57 -7.41 6.52 -0.02
N THR A 58 -6.94 6.24 -1.23
CA THR A 58 -7.80 6.22 -2.43
C THR A 58 -8.88 5.15 -2.30
N LEU A 59 -8.51 3.96 -1.85
CA LEU A 59 -9.47 2.85 -1.63
C LEU A 59 -10.46 3.17 -0.50
N GLU A 60 -10.00 3.77 0.58
CA GLU A 60 -10.87 4.18 1.70
C GLU A 60 -11.87 5.25 1.26
N THR A 61 -11.43 6.22 0.46
CA THR A 61 -12.30 7.26 -0.12
C THR A 61 -13.35 6.64 -1.05
N LEU A 62 -12.92 5.72 -1.90
CA LEU A 62 -13.82 4.99 -2.80
C LEU A 62 -14.85 4.18 -1.99
N ASN A 63 -14.41 3.51 -0.95
CA ASN A 63 -15.30 2.76 -0.06
C ASN A 63 -16.37 3.68 0.56
N SER A 64 -15.97 4.86 1.05
CA SER A 64 -16.89 5.85 1.61
C SER A 64 -17.89 6.34 0.57
N THR A 65 -17.44 6.59 -0.65
CA THR A 65 -18.30 7.01 -1.75
C THR A 65 -19.33 5.94 -2.09
N LEU A 66 -18.91 4.69 -2.17
CA LEU A 66 -19.80 3.54 -2.43
C LEU A 66 -20.82 3.36 -1.29
N GLU A 67 -20.37 3.51 -0.05
CA GLU A 67 -21.25 3.46 1.13
C GLU A 67 -22.34 4.53 1.07
N ASN A 68 -21.97 5.75 0.71
CA ASN A 68 -22.91 6.86 0.55
C ASN A 68 -23.90 6.60 -0.58
N GLU A 69 -23.44 6.03 -1.71
CA GLU A 69 -24.33 5.65 -2.82
C GLU A 69 -25.32 4.56 -2.38
N ILE A 70 -24.88 3.57 -1.66
CA ILE A 70 -25.74 2.50 -1.12
C ILE A 70 -26.82 3.11 -0.22
N ASN A 71 -26.44 4.00 0.68
CA ASN A 71 -27.36 4.66 1.59
C ASN A 71 -28.37 5.55 0.83
N SER A 72 -27.91 6.24 -0.20
CA SER A 72 -28.77 7.06 -1.07
C SER A 72 -29.79 6.19 -1.80
N ILE A 73 -29.37 5.07 -2.36
CA ILE A 73 -30.24 4.12 -3.05
C ILE A 73 -31.24 3.51 -2.06
N SER A 74 -30.81 3.16 -0.87
CA SER A 74 -31.71 2.66 0.20
C SER A 74 -32.80 3.65 0.52
N SER A 75 -32.47 4.93 0.62
CA SER A 75 -33.43 6.02 0.84
C SER A 75 -34.42 6.14 -0.31
N GLN A 76 -33.94 6.04 -1.57
CA GLN A 76 -34.79 6.07 -2.75
C GLN A 76 -35.75 4.90 -2.80
N ILE A 77 -35.27 3.70 -2.47
CA ILE A 77 -36.10 2.49 -2.41
C ILE A 77 -37.21 2.68 -1.37
N SER A 78 -36.88 3.17 -0.18
CA SER A 78 -37.87 3.45 0.88
C SER A 78 -38.91 4.47 0.43
N ALA A 79 -38.47 5.54 -0.26
CA ALA A 79 -39.38 6.55 -0.77
C ALA A 79 -40.31 6.00 -1.84
N GLN A 80 -39.82 5.15 -2.74
CA GLN A 80 -40.63 4.52 -3.78
C GLN A 80 -41.63 3.51 -3.18
N LYS A 81 -41.21 2.74 -2.19
CA LYS A 81 -42.08 1.80 -1.47
C LYS A 81 -43.23 2.53 -0.74
N ASN A 82 -42.91 3.69 -0.13
CA ASN A 82 -43.90 4.53 0.52
C ASN A 82 -44.91 5.09 -0.48
N LYS A 83 -44.45 5.52 -1.65
CA LYS A 83 -45.34 5.95 -2.74
C LYS A 83 -46.24 4.81 -3.21
N GLN A 84 -45.73 3.59 -3.31
CA GLN A 84 -46.46 2.41 -3.70
C GLN A 84 -47.66 2.15 -2.77
N LEU A 85 -47.51 2.42 -1.48
CA LEU A 85 -48.58 2.25 -0.49
C LEU A 85 -49.75 3.21 -0.69
N THR A 86 -49.53 4.36 -1.35
CA THR A 86 -50.55 5.39 -1.53
C THR A 86 -51.16 5.42 -2.94
N VAL A 87 -50.58 4.71 -3.91
CA VAL A 87 -51.10 4.67 -5.28
C VAL A 87 -52.32 3.78 -5.37
N LYS A 88 -53.31 4.25 -6.12
CA LYS A 88 -54.57 3.53 -6.32
C LYS A 88 -54.64 2.85 -7.68
N LYS A 89 -53.85 3.31 -8.67
CA LYS A 89 -53.85 2.75 -10.03
C LYS A 89 -52.82 1.63 -10.14
N ASN A 90 -53.25 0.52 -10.72
CA ASN A 90 -52.36 -0.63 -10.92
C ASN A 90 -51.15 -0.32 -11.83
N GLU A 91 -51.37 0.50 -12.85
CA GLU A 91 -50.27 0.92 -13.75
C GLU A 91 -49.16 1.68 -13.04
N GLU A 92 -49.56 2.60 -12.13
CA GLU A 92 -48.61 3.37 -11.31
C GLU A 92 -47.87 2.45 -10.34
N TYR A 93 -48.58 1.50 -9.72
CA TYR A 93 -48.00 0.51 -8.85
C TYR A 93 -46.96 -0.34 -9.55
N GLN A 94 -47.26 -0.81 -10.77
CA GLN A 94 -46.34 -1.62 -11.61
C GLN A 94 -45.10 -0.82 -12.01
N ALA A 95 -45.28 0.44 -12.37
CA ALA A 95 -44.17 1.32 -12.71
C ALA A 95 -43.23 1.53 -11.52
N LEU A 96 -43.76 1.73 -10.31
CA LEU A 96 -42.96 1.87 -9.10
C LEU A 96 -42.26 0.55 -8.74
N GLU A 97 -42.93 -0.60 -8.93
CA GLU A 97 -42.34 -1.92 -8.70
C GLU A 97 -41.14 -2.15 -9.59
N LYS A 98 -41.23 -1.76 -10.85
CA LYS A 98 -40.12 -1.86 -11.82
C LYS A 98 -38.96 -0.94 -11.41
N GLU A 99 -39.26 0.29 -10.96
CA GLU A 99 -38.27 1.24 -10.48
C GLU A 99 -37.53 0.71 -9.25
N ILE A 100 -38.27 0.13 -8.29
CA ILE A 100 -37.70 -0.48 -7.10
C ILE A 100 -36.80 -1.67 -7.47
N SER A 101 -37.21 -2.52 -8.41
CA SER A 101 -36.41 -3.62 -8.90
C SER A 101 -35.07 -3.15 -9.49
N ASN A 102 -35.13 -2.07 -10.30
CA ASN A 102 -33.91 -1.48 -10.90
C ASN A 102 -32.99 -0.90 -9.83
N LEU A 103 -33.54 -0.25 -8.83
CA LEU A 103 -32.76 0.29 -7.71
C LEU A 103 -32.11 -0.81 -6.88
N LEU A 104 -32.82 -1.90 -6.63
CA LEU A 104 -32.27 -3.07 -5.90
C LEU A 104 -31.12 -3.70 -6.68
N LEU A 105 -31.28 -3.81 -7.99
CA LEU A 105 -30.22 -4.35 -8.86
C LEU A 105 -28.97 -3.48 -8.82
N ARG A 106 -29.15 -2.15 -8.91
CA ARG A 106 -28.05 -1.20 -8.83
C ARG A 106 -27.36 -1.24 -7.48
N GLN A 107 -28.15 -1.34 -6.41
CA GLN A 107 -27.62 -1.47 -5.05
C GLN A 107 -26.74 -2.72 -4.91
N SER A 108 -27.20 -3.84 -5.45
CA SER A 108 -26.43 -5.09 -5.45
C SER A 108 -25.11 -4.95 -6.21
N GLU A 109 -25.10 -4.28 -7.36
CA GLU A 109 -23.88 -4.02 -8.14
C GLU A 109 -22.90 -3.16 -7.35
N ILE A 110 -23.37 -2.13 -6.66
CA ILE A 110 -22.52 -1.25 -5.85
C ILE A 110 -21.99 -1.99 -4.64
N GLU A 111 -22.80 -2.83 -3.99
CA GLU A 111 -22.36 -3.68 -2.89
C GLU A 111 -21.25 -4.63 -3.32
N ASP A 112 -21.34 -5.21 -4.52
CA ASP A 112 -20.31 -6.07 -5.09
C ASP A 112 -19.01 -5.28 -5.32
N GLN A 113 -19.10 -4.06 -5.83
CA GLN A 113 -17.95 -3.17 -5.99
C GLN A 113 -17.33 -2.83 -4.65
N GLN A 114 -18.13 -2.59 -3.64
CA GLN A 114 -17.66 -2.30 -2.28
C GLN A 114 -16.89 -3.48 -1.70
N ILE A 115 -17.39 -4.70 -1.90
CA ILE A 115 -16.71 -5.93 -1.46
C ILE A 115 -15.33 -6.05 -2.13
N GLU A 116 -15.24 -5.78 -3.43
CA GLU A 116 -13.96 -5.78 -4.15
C GLU A 116 -12.98 -4.76 -3.57
N VAL A 117 -13.45 -3.56 -3.23
CA VAL A 117 -12.63 -2.50 -2.62
C VAL A 117 -12.16 -2.92 -1.23
N LEU A 118 -13.05 -3.49 -0.41
CA LEU A 118 -12.72 -3.95 0.94
C LEU A 118 -11.68 -5.07 0.93
N VAL A 119 -11.75 -5.97 -0.05
CA VAL A 119 -10.74 -7.02 -0.23
C VAL A 119 -9.37 -6.42 -0.55
N LYS A 120 -9.32 -5.37 -1.34
CA LYS A 120 -8.07 -4.68 -1.68
C LYS A 120 -7.48 -3.90 -0.49
N ILE A 121 -8.31 -3.42 0.41
CA ILE A 121 -7.87 -2.74 1.63
C ILE A 121 -7.16 -3.72 2.58
N ASP A 122 -7.67 -4.92 2.68
CA ASP A 122 -7.06 -5.99 3.48
C ASP A 122 -5.86 -6.61 2.74
#